data_6fb590d99367ed1c8ca0934afb796f7d
#
_entry.id   6fb590d99367ed1c8ca0934afb796f7d
#
_cell.length_a   1.000
_cell.length_b   1.000
_cell.length_c   1.000
_cell.angle_alpha   90.00
_cell.angle_beta   90.00
_cell.angle_gamma   90.00
#
_symmetry.space_group_name_H-M   'P 1'
#
loop_
_entity.id
_entity.type
_entity.pdbx_description
1 polymer ?
#
loop_
_entity_poly.entity_id
_entity_poly.type
_entity_poly.pdbx_seq_one_letter_code
_entity_poly.pdbx_strand_id
1 'polypeptide(L)'
;RHHEVRVPFPPAPNAFRHVSYTDVLNQRIPASLLRGNWIVVGVSATGMGPIARAPGQPVAASMSGADYQANLLNMLLNDAAITPLGEGWQAGLSAALAALPLLLSLLPGLRRVWLPTVLTMAGTVVVSVLLLRYGHIWFSPVPALLVLALGASLWIYRLLRRTHKQA
;
A
#
# COMPACT_ATOMS: atom_id res chain seq x y z
N ARG A 1 -3.72 -15.36 -16.71
CA ARG A 1 -3.13 -14.13 -16.15
C ARG A 1 -3.87 -13.85 -14.84
N HIS A 2 -3.20 -14.00 -13.71
CA HIS A 2 -3.77 -13.63 -12.40
C HIS A 2 -3.63 -12.11 -12.26
N HIS A 3 -4.77 -11.41 -12.16
CA HIS A 3 -4.78 -10.00 -11.83
C HIS A 3 -4.91 -9.90 -10.30
N GLU A 4 -3.81 -9.55 -9.64
CA GLU A 4 -3.85 -9.23 -8.22
C GLU A 4 -4.39 -7.82 -8.06
N VAL A 5 -5.50 -7.70 -7.35
CA VAL A 5 -6.09 -6.41 -6.97
C VAL A 5 -6.06 -6.30 -5.46
N ARG A 6 -5.52 -5.21 -4.95
CA ARG A 6 -5.51 -4.96 -3.51
C ARG A 6 -6.75 -4.19 -3.11
N VAL A 7 -7.50 -4.76 -2.19
CA VAL A 7 -8.72 -4.15 -1.65
C VAL A 7 -8.34 -3.16 -0.55
N PRO A 8 -8.67 -1.86 -0.69
CA PRO A 8 -8.51 -0.92 0.41
C PRO A 8 -9.53 -1.24 1.49
N PHE A 9 -9.06 -1.46 2.72
CA PHE A 9 -9.94 -1.65 3.86
C PHE A 9 -10.18 -0.31 4.56
N PRO A 10 -11.43 -0.01 4.96
CA PRO A 10 -11.72 1.21 5.70
C PRO A 10 -11.02 1.18 7.06
N PRO A 11 -10.59 2.33 7.57
CA PRO A 11 -9.87 2.41 8.85
C PRO A 11 -10.76 2.07 10.07
N ALA A 12 -12.09 2.11 9.91
CA ALA A 12 -13.04 1.82 10.97
C ALA A 12 -13.73 0.45 10.79
N PRO A 13 -13.85 -0.35 11.86
CA PRO A 13 -14.46 -1.68 11.79
C PRO A 13 -15.96 -1.65 11.42
N ASN A 14 -16.66 -0.52 11.56
CA ASN A 14 -18.09 -0.36 11.28
C ASN A 14 -18.34 0.66 10.17
N ALA A 15 -17.60 0.57 9.05
CA ALA A 15 -17.77 1.49 7.93
C ALA A 15 -19.11 1.34 7.22
N PHE A 16 -19.76 0.18 7.33
CA PHE A 16 -21.06 -0.09 6.74
C PHE A 16 -22.16 -0.14 7.81
N ARG A 17 -23.35 0.29 7.43
CA ARG A 17 -24.52 0.21 8.30
C ARG A 17 -25.07 -1.22 8.30
N HIS A 18 -25.10 -1.85 9.47
CA HIS A 18 -25.68 -3.18 9.66
C HIS A 18 -27.14 -3.07 10.07
N VAL A 19 -27.95 -3.92 9.49
CA VAL A 19 -29.38 -3.99 9.74
C VAL A 19 -29.76 -5.46 9.89
N SER A 20 -30.54 -5.81 10.92
CA SER A 20 -30.99 -7.16 11.12
C SER A 20 -31.96 -7.60 10.01
N TYR A 21 -31.76 -8.77 9.45
CA TYR A 21 -32.66 -9.35 8.46
C TYR A 21 -34.10 -9.49 8.99
N THR A 22 -34.24 -9.87 10.24
CA THR A 22 -35.55 -9.94 10.93
C THR A 22 -36.26 -8.60 11.03
N ASP A 23 -35.54 -7.50 11.20
CA ASP A 23 -36.13 -6.18 11.25
C ASP A 23 -36.62 -5.71 9.88
N VAL A 24 -35.91 -6.13 8.83
CA VAL A 24 -36.37 -5.88 7.45
C VAL A 24 -37.65 -6.63 7.15
N LEU A 25 -37.72 -7.94 7.50
CA LEU A 25 -38.90 -8.78 7.30
C LEU A 25 -40.12 -8.27 8.07
N ASN A 26 -39.90 -7.81 9.30
CA ASN A 26 -40.94 -7.29 10.15
C ASN A 26 -41.31 -5.81 9.85
N GLN A 27 -40.77 -5.25 8.75
CA GLN A 27 -41.02 -3.85 8.32
C GLN A 27 -40.70 -2.80 9.39
N ARG A 28 -39.77 -3.12 10.31
CA ARG A 28 -39.34 -2.19 11.37
C ARG A 28 -38.37 -1.12 10.85
N ILE A 29 -37.91 -1.29 9.61
CA ILE A 29 -36.95 -0.38 8.99
C ILE A 29 -37.64 0.46 7.93
N PRO A 30 -37.44 1.78 7.96
CA PRO A 30 -38.05 2.65 6.96
C PRO A 30 -37.48 2.33 5.57
N ALA A 31 -38.37 2.23 4.58
CA ALA A 31 -38.03 1.90 3.19
C ALA A 31 -37.02 2.91 2.57
N SER A 32 -36.97 4.14 3.11
CA SER A 32 -36.01 5.16 2.67
C SER A 32 -34.53 4.76 2.92
N LEU A 33 -34.26 3.89 3.88
CA LEU A 33 -32.90 3.38 4.14
C LEU A 33 -32.45 2.33 3.13
N LEU A 34 -33.39 1.67 2.47
CA LEU A 34 -33.12 0.59 1.51
C LEU A 34 -33.19 1.09 0.08
N ARG A 35 -34.06 2.05 -0.20
CA ARG A 35 -34.25 2.57 -1.56
C ARG A 35 -33.01 3.35 -2.04
N GLY A 36 -32.55 3.02 -3.25
CA GLY A 36 -31.42 3.70 -3.88
C GLY A 36 -30.04 3.31 -3.36
N ASN A 37 -29.98 2.37 -2.41
CA ASN A 37 -28.72 1.89 -1.85
C ASN A 37 -28.42 0.45 -2.30
N TRP A 38 -27.14 0.14 -2.42
CA TRP A 38 -26.67 -1.23 -2.59
C TRP A 38 -26.78 -1.98 -1.27
N ILE A 39 -27.35 -3.17 -1.31
CA ILE A 39 -27.59 -3.99 -0.13
C ILE A 39 -26.86 -5.30 -0.30
N VAL A 40 -25.98 -5.62 0.66
CA VAL A 40 -25.30 -6.91 0.73
C VAL A 40 -25.98 -7.74 1.83
N VAL A 41 -26.51 -8.89 1.47
CA VAL A 41 -27.13 -9.83 2.42
C VAL A 41 -26.13 -10.94 2.72
N GLY A 42 -25.84 -11.17 3.98
CA GLY A 42 -24.91 -12.21 4.38
C GLY A 42 -25.01 -12.54 5.86
N VAL A 43 -24.32 -13.61 6.25
CA VAL A 43 -24.25 -14.08 7.64
C VAL A 43 -23.12 -13.37 8.35
N SER A 44 -23.44 -12.69 9.46
CA SER A 44 -22.48 -11.99 10.31
C SER A 44 -22.25 -12.68 11.67
N ALA A 45 -22.95 -13.79 11.95
CA ALA A 45 -22.82 -14.49 13.22
C ALA A 45 -21.43 -15.17 13.34
N THR A 46 -20.83 -15.03 14.51
CA THR A 46 -19.55 -15.63 14.83
C THR A 46 -19.60 -17.17 14.65
N GLY A 47 -18.69 -17.70 13.86
CA GLY A 47 -18.61 -19.16 13.59
C GLY A 47 -19.48 -19.69 12.45
N MET A 48 -20.32 -18.85 11.82
CA MET A 48 -21.21 -19.27 10.73
C MET A 48 -20.76 -18.86 9.32
N GLY A 49 -19.63 -18.18 9.17
CA GLY A 49 -19.15 -17.73 7.85
C GLY A 49 -17.65 -17.58 7.79
N PRO A 50 -17.09 -17.37 6.60
CA PRO A 50 -15.68 -17.08 6.46
C PRO A 50 -15.34 -15.79 7.20
N ILE A 51 -14.32 -15.89 8.06
CA ILE A 51 -13.78 -14.75 8.80
C ILE A 51 -12.62 -14.18 8.00
N ALA A 52 -12.75 -12.97 7.49
CA ALA A 52 -11.64 -12.24 6.88
C ALA A 52 -10.96 -11.35 7.92
N ARG A 53 -9.65 -11.25 7.85
CA ARG A 53 -8.87 -10.31 8.67
C ARG A 53 -8.38 -9.19 7.79
N ALA A 54 -8.69 -7.97 8.17
CA ALA A 54 -8.11 -6.81 7.50
C ALA A 54 -6.65 -6.63 7.95
N PRO A 55 -5.71 -6.40 7.03
CA PRO A 55 -4.33 -6.13 7.38
C PRO A 55 -4.21 -4.92 8.32
N GLY A 56 -3.42 -5.05 9.39
CA GLY A 56 -3.19 -3.96 10.35
C GLY A 56 -4.26 -3.77 11.43
N GLN A 57 -5.31 -4.59 11.47
CA GLN A 57 -6.30 -4.54 12.54
C GLN A 57 -5.97 -5.58 13.65
N PRO A 58 -6.31 -5.26 14.91
CA PRO A 58 -6.12 -6.20 16.02
C PRO A 58 -6.93 -7.49 15.79
N VAL A 59 -6.44 -8.60 16.35
CA VAL A 59 -7.02 -9.95 16.17
C VAL A 59 -8.52 -10.01 16.56
N ALA A 60 -8.96 -9.13 17.45
CA ALA A 60 -10.35 -9.02 17.88
C ALA A 60 -11.28 -8.38 16.85
N ALA A 61 -10.76 -7.71 15.83
CA ALA A 61 -11.55 -7.07 14.77
C ALA A 61 -11.65 -8.00 13.56
N SER A 62 -12.29 -9.15 13.74
CA SER A 62 -12.62 -10.04 12.62
C SER A 62 -13.76 -9.44 11.80
N MET A 63 -13.57 -9.39 10.49
CA MET A 63 -14.57 -8.92 9.54
C MET A 63 -15.43 -10.09 9.08
N SER A 64 -16.75 -9.91 9.01
CA SER A 64 -17.63 -10.95 8.46
C SER A 64 -17.42 -11.07 6.94
N GLY A 65 -17.76 -12.22 6.36
CA GLY A 65 -17.73 -12.41 4.92
C GLY A 65 -18.60 -11.40 4.17
N ALA A 66 -19.73 -10.99 4.76
CA ALA A 66 -20.60 -9.95 4.20
C ALA A 66 -19.91 -8.58 4.14
N ASP A 67 -19.19 -8.20 5.19
CA ASP A 67 -18.42 -6.95 5.23
C ASP A 67 -17.29 -6.94 4.21
N TYR A 68 -16.62 -8.09 4.03
CA TYR A 68 -15.61 -8.24 3.00
C TYR A 68 -16.20 -8.02 1.60
N GLN A 69 -17.35 -8.64 1.31
CA GLN A 69 -18.05 -8.47 0.03
C GLN A 69 -18.54 -7.04 -0.16
N ALA A 70 -19.02 -6.39 0.90
CA ALA A 70 -19.42 -4.98 0.86
C ALA A 70 -18.24 -4.05 0.56
N ASN A 71 -17.07 -4.32 1.15
CA ASN A 71 -15.83 -3.60 0.83
C ASN A 71 -15.41 -3.78 -0.64
N LEU A 72 -15.49 -5.01 -1.13
CA LEU A 72 -15.17 -5.31 -2.53
C LEU A 72 -16.12 -4.55 -3.48
N LEU A 73 -17.42 -4.58 -3.19
CA LEU A 73 -18.42 -3.84 -3.97
C LEU A 73 -18.17 -2.34 -3.91
N ASN A 74 -17.91 -1.79 -2.74
CA ASN A 74 -17.60 -0.37 -2.56
C ASN A 74 -16.34 0.05 -3.35
N MET A 75 -15.31 -0.78 -3.34
CA MET A 75 -14.10 -0.58 -4.14
C MET A 75 -14.41 -0.50 -5.64
N LEU A 76 -15.25 -1.45 -6.14
CA LEU A 76 -15.61 -1.49 -7.55
C LEU A 76 -16.49 -0.29 -7.97
N LEU A 77 -17.43 0.11 -7.12
CA LEU A 77 -18.33 1.23 -7.39
C LEU A 77 -17.62 2.59 -7.40
N ASN A 78 -16.57 2.72 -6.59
CA ASN A 78 -15.80 3.98 -6.47
C ASN A 78 -14.51 3.99 -7.29
N ASP A 79 -14.29 2.96 -8.11
CA ASP A 79 -13.06 2.78 -8.90
C ASP A 79 -11.77 2.93 -8.05
N ALA A 80 -11.86 2.48 -6.78
CA ALA A 80 -10.81 2.61 -5.79
C ALA A 80 -9.87 1.38 -5.73
N ALA A 81 -9.84 0.60 -6.80
CA ALA A 81 -8.98 -0.57 -6.90
C ALA A 81 -7.50 -0.16 -6.93
N ILE A 82 -6.71 -0.65 -5.97
CA ILE A 82 -5.28 -0.42 -5.97
C ILE A 82 -4.61 -1.48 -6.85
N THR A 83 -4.09 -1.05 -7.99
CA THR A 83 -3.36 -1.92 -8.91
C THR A 83 -1.86 -1.91 -8.59
N PRO A 84 -1.21 -3.07 -8.45
CA PRO A 84 0.24 -3.12 -8.34
C PRO A 84 0.88 -2.67 -9.66
N LEU A 85 1.97 -1.92 -9.55
CA LEU A 85 2.77 -1.56 -10.71
C LEU A 85 3.33 -2.84 -11.36
N GLY A 86 3.22 -2.97 -12.67
CA GLY A 86 3.74 -4.14 -13.40
C GLY A 86 5.23 -4.35 -13.10
N GLU A 87 5.66 -5.62 -13.02
CA GLU A 87 7.02 -6.01 -12.61
C GLU A 87 8.11 -5.29 -13.40
N GLY A 88 7.93 -5.14 -14.72
CA GLY A 88 8.89 -4.44 -15.58
C GLY A 88 9.01 -2.95 -15.24
N TRP A 89 7.90 -2.27 -15.01
CA TRP A 89 7.87 -0.88 -14.60
C TRP A 89 8.42 -0.68 -13.20
N GLN A 90 8.14 -1.60 -12.27
CA GLN A 90 8.67 -1.57 -10.92
C GLN A 90 10.21 -1.74 -10.93
N ALA A 91 10.72 -2.69 -11.71
CA ALA A 91 12.16 -2.90 -11.87
C ALA A 91 12.84 -1.68 -12.52
N GLY A 92 12.27 -1.14 -13.59
CA GLY A 92 12.78 0.04 -14.28
C GLY A 92 12.85 1.28 -13.38
N LEU A 93 11.76 1.56 -12.66
CA LEU A 93 11.69 2.69 -11.74
C LEU A 93 12.67 2.53 -10.56
N SER A 94 12.77 1.31 -10.01
CA SER A 94 13.71 1.01 -8.93
C SER A 94 15.16 1.16 -9.39
N ALA A 95 15.50 0.71 -10.60
CA ALA A 95 16.83 0.88 -11.18
C ALA A 95 17.17 2.35 -11.45
N ALA A 96 16.22 3.12 -11.99
CA ALA A 96 16.39 4.56 -12.22
C ALA A 96 16.64 5.32 -10.90
N LEU A 97 15.84 5.03 -9.86
CA LEU A 97 16.02 5.64 -8.54
C LEU A 97 17.34 5.24 -7.90
N ALA A 98 17.78 4.00 -8.08
CA ALA A 98 19.07 3.52 -7.57
C ALA A 98 20.27 4.15 -8.31
N ALA A 99 20.14 4.46 -9.59
CA ALA A 99 21.19 5.12 -10.38
C ALA A 99 21.29 6.63 -10.10
N LEU A 100 20.23 7.27 -9.60
CA LEU A 100 20.15 8.70 -9.40
C LEU A 100 21.29 9.29 -8.53
N PRO A 101 21.68 8.70 -7.38
CA PRO A 101 22.79 9.23 -6.58
C PRO A 101 24.13 9.19 -7.31
N LEU A 102 24.34 8.17 -8.16
CA LEU A 102 25.55 8.08 -8.98
C LEU A 102 25.61 9.21 -10.00
N LEU A 103 24.48 9.48 -10.68
CA LEU A 103 24.38 10.58 -11.64
C LEU A 103 24.54 11.95 -10.95
N LEU A 104 23.93 12.14 -9.79
CA LEU A 104 24.06 13.37 -9.00
C LEU A 104 25.50 13.59 -8.49
N SER A 105 26.24 12.53 -8.21
CA SER A 105 27.64 12.63 -7.77
C SER A 105 28.61 13.12 -8.87
N LEU A 106 28.19 13.07 -10.13
CA LEU A 106 28.96 13.63 -11.26
C LEU A 106 28.91 15.15 -11.31
N LEU A 107 27.95 15.78 -10.63
CA LEU A 107 27.85 17.23 -10.58
C LEU A 107 28.91 17.83 -9.64
N PRO A 108 29.69 18.83 -10.08
CA PRO A 108 30.84 19.35 -9.35
C PRO A 108 30.53 19.96 -7.97
N GLY A 109 29.28 20.31 -7.69
CA GLY A 109 28.84 20.83 -6.39
C GLY A 109 28.40 19.77 -5.36
N LEU A 110 28.08 18.53 -5.78
CA LEU A 110 27.55 17.46 -4.93
C LEU A 110 28.54 16.31 -4.68
N ARG A 111 29.80 16.63 -4.53
CA ARG A 111 30.88 15.62 -4.28
C ARG A 111 30.71 14.83 -2.97
N ARG A 112 29.85 15.27 -2.05
CA ARG A 112 29.50 14.51 -0.82
C ARG A 112 28.43 13.48 -1.13
N VAL A 113 28.83 12.29 -1.53
CA VAL A 113 27.94 11.18 -1.98
C VAL A 113 26.84 10.82 -0.98
N TRP A 114 27.03 11.07 0.31
CA TRP A 114 26.03 10.77 1.35
C TRP A 114 24.76 11.65 1.22
N LEU A 115 24.92 12.93 0.85
CA LEU A 115 23.80 13.87 0.73
C LEU A 115 22.81 13.46 -0.38
N PRO A 116 23.26 13.25 -1.65
CA PRO A 116 22.36 12.79 -2.70
C PRO A 116 21.77 11.40 -2.42
N THR A 117 22.48 10.51 -1.71
CA THR A 117 21.94 9.20 -1.33
C THR A 117 20.77 9.33 -0.36
N VAL A 118 20.93 10.12 0.72
CA VAL A 118 19.84 10.37 1.69
C VAL A 118 18.66 11.06 1.02
N LEU A 119 18.92 12.05 0.16
CA LEU A 119 17.87 12.76 -0.57
C LEU A 119 17.09 11.85 -1.50
N THR A 120 17.78 10.93 -2.18
CA THR A 120 17.14 9.94 -3.06
C THR A 120 16.34 8.91 -2.27
N MET A 121 16.82 8.46 -1.11
CA MET A 121 16.06 7.57 -0.23
C MET A 121 14.76 8.22 0.24
N ALA A 122 14.83 9.47 0.72
CA ALA A 122 13.65 10.24 1.11
C ALA A 122 12.71 10.46 -0.08
N GLY A 123 13.24 10.86 -1.23
CA GLY A 123 12.48 11.04 -2.46
C GLY A 123 11.76 9.77 -2.93
N THR A 124 12.38 8.60 -2.80
CA THR A 124 11.78 7.30 -3.13
C THR A 124 10.54 7.02 -2.28
N VAL A 125 10.61 7.31 -0.98
CA VAL A 125 9.47 7.16 -0.08
C VAL A 125 8.35 8.15 -0.44
N VAL A 126 8.69 9.41 -0.69
CA VAL A 126 7.72 10.43 -1.09
C VAL A 126 7.02 10.06 -2.40
N VAL A 127 7.77 9.63 -3.41
CA VAL A 127 7.21 9.17 -4.70
C VAL A 127 6.28 7.99 -4.50
N SER A 128 6.66 7.00 -3.67
CA SER A 128 5.80 5.86 -3.36
C SER A 128 4.47 6.28 -2.73
N VAL A 129 4.51 7.21 -1.77
CA VAL A 129 3.30 7.73 -1.10
C VAL A 129 2.44 8.54 -2.07
N LEU A 130 3.05 9.37 -2.93
CA LEU A 130 2.31 10.15 -3.92
C LEU A 130 1.63 9.27 -4.97
N LEU A 131 2.32 8.25 -5.49
CA LEU A 131 1.76 7.28 -6.42
C LEU A 131 0.57 6.53 -5.82
N LEU A 132 0.67 6.15 -4.55
CA LEU A 132 -0.43 5.50 -3.85
C LEU A 132 -1.62 6.46 -3.64
N ARG A 133 -1.35 7.70 -3.22
CA ARG A 133 -2.40 8.67 -2.85
C ARG A 133 -3.15 9.23 -4.06
N TYR A 134 -2.45 9.53 -5.15
CA TYR A 134 -3.03 10.17 -6.32
C TYR A 134 -3.28 9.24 -7.50
N GLY A 135 -2.44 8.20 -7.64
CA GLY A 135 -2.52 7.28 -8.77
C GLY A 135 -3.21 5.95 -8.47
N HIS A 136 -3.53 5.66 -7.19
CA HIS A 136 -3.98 4.33 -6.76
C HIS A 136 -3.06 3.19 -7.23
N ILE A 137 -1.77 3.52 -7.47
CA ILE A 137 -0.76 2.59 -7.95
C ILE A 137 0.15 2.21 -6.78
N TRP A 138 0.25 0.91 -6.51
CA TRP A 138 1.18 0.41 -5.50
C TRP A 138 2.57 0.25 -6.09
N PHE A 139 3.49 1.10 -5.66
CA PHE A 139 4.94 0.96 -5.90
C PHE A 139 5.63 0.55 -4.60
N SER A 140 6.34 -0.59 -4.61
CA SER A 140 7.13 -1.01 -3.46
C SER A 140 8.48 -0.29 -3.46
N PRO A 141 8.79 0.57 -2.47
CA PRO A 141 10.07 1.25 -2.38
C PRO A 141 11.21 0.34 -1.91
N VAL A 142 10.88 -0.84 -1.35
CA VAL A 142 11.84 -1.74 -0.69
C VAL A 142 13.01 -2.14 -1.58
N PRO A 143 12.85 -2.58 -2.83
CA PRO A 143 13.98 -2.96 -3.68
C PRO A 143 14.94 -1.79 -3.94
N ALA A 144 14.40 -0.59 -4.21
CA ALA A 144 15.22 0.60 -4.43
C ALA A 144 16.00 1.01 -3.17
N LEU A 145 15.35 0.98 -2.00
CA LEU A 145 15.99 1.30 -0.72
C LEU A 145 17.10 0.30 -0.36
N LEU A 146 16.91 -0.98 -0.61
CA LEU A 146 17.93 -2.01 -0.38
C LEU A 146 19.16 -1.79 -1.25
N VAL A 147 18.98 -1.52 -2.55
CA VAL A 147 20.10 -1.25 -3.47
C VAL A 147 20.84 0.02 -3.05
N LEU A 148 20.14 1.08 -2.68
CA LEU A 148 20.74 2.31 -2.19
C LEU A 148 21.53 2.11 -0.90
N ALA A 149 20.99 1.35 0.07
CA ALA A 149 21.66 1.03 1.33
C ALA A 149 22.92 0.19 1.12
N LEU A 150 22.87 -0.83 0.25
CA LEU A 150 24.02 -1.64 -0.12
C LEU A 150 25.10 -0.82 -0.84
N GLY A 151 24.70 0.04 -1.77
CA GLY A 151 25.61 0.94 -2.47
C GLY A 151 26.33 1.91 -1.51
N ALA A 152 25.59 2.50 -0.57
CA ALA A 152 26.15 3.38 0.45
C ALA A 152 27.13 2.66 1.38
N SER A 153 26.79 1.45 1.85
CA SER A 153 27.65 0.66 2.72
C SER A 153 28.95 0.23 2.04
N LEU A 154 28.90 -0.20 0.78
CA LEU A 154 30.09 -0.54 0.00
C LEU A 154 31.00 0.69 -0.22
N TRP A 155 30.40 1.85 -0.43
CA TRP A 155 31.17 3.08 -0.61
C TRP A 155 31.86 3.51 0.68
N ILE A 156 31.17 3.47 1.83
CA ILE A 156 31.76 3.74 3.16
C ILE A 156 32.90 2.77 3.45
N TYR A 157 32.70 1.47 3.16
CA TYR A 157 33.73 0.45 3.33
C TYR A 157 34.99 0.75 2.50
N ARG A 158 34.83 1.16 1.22
CA ARG A 158 35.96 1.56 0.37
C ARG A 158 36.68 2.79 0.89
N LEU A 159 35.93 3.76 1.45
CA LEU A 159 36.52 4.97 2.02
C LEU A 159 37.38 4.64 3.24
N LEU A 160 36.87 3.82 4.16
CA LEU A 160 37.60 3.36 5.36
C LEU A 160 38.87 2.57 4.99
N ARG A 161 38.81 1.71 3.99
CA ARG A 161 39.99 0.99 3.50
C ARG A 161 41.09 1.90 2.91
N ARG A 162 40.70 3.02 2.29
CA ARG A 162 41.67 3.97 1.74
C ARG A 162 42.39 4.76 2.84
N THR A 163 41.70 5.12 3.90
CA THR A 163 42.30 5.82 5.06
C THR A 163 43.27 4.92 5.82
N HIS A 164 42.96 3.63 5.98
CA HIS A 164 43.86 2.67 6.65
C HIS A 164 45.12 2.28 5.84
N LYS A 165 45.17 2.57 4.54
CA LYS A 165 46.39 2.33 3.73
C LYS A 165 47.33 3.53 3.66
N GLN A 166 46.92 4.67 4.20
CA GLN A 166 47.74 5.91 4.23
C GLN A 166 48.29 6.24 5.62
N ALA A 167 47.91 5.45 6.64
CA ALA A 167 48.47 5.45 7.99
C ALA A 167 49.51 4.31 8.10
#